data_d45a38b6a491a8db71c6ca9a0f66e767
#
_entry.id   d45a38b6a491a8db71c6ca9a0f66e767
#
_cell.length_a   1.000
_cell.length_b   1.000
_cell.length_c   1.000
_cell.angle_alpha   90.00
_cell.angle_beta   90.00
_cell.angle_gamma   90.00
#
_symmetry.space_group_name_H-M   'P 1'
#
loop_
_entity.id
_entity.type
_entity.pdbx_description
1 polymer ?
#
loop_
_entity_poly.entity_id
_entity_poly.type
_entity_poly.pdbx_seq_one_letter_code
_entity_poly.pdbx_strand_id
1 'polypeptide(L)'
;VNLEQAQKALFLTDIECDWHSLLQEITNILPENMLTIQCYGPVISNPYGDIMRSIIIAIYQEKVEEIYVVGTKNSEALSANVLIELDSMKEKIRTLDYLFQHSRPEFLRGTVHEWLNENSHDRIEKCVNIIYHHPLVPQNVKVRGLIIDHEDGKPSIVEVSPQVTV
;
A
#
# COMPACT_ATOMS: atom_id res chain seq x y z
N VAL A 1 17.27 -33.05 -8.66
CA VAL A 1 17.13 -32.19 -7.49
C VAL A 1 16.15 -31.11 -7.88
N ASN A 2 14.90 -31.25 -7.46
CA ASN A 2 13.96 -30.15 -7.52
C ASN A 2 14.50 -29.05 -6.60
N LEU A 3 15.17 -28.08 -7.18
CA LEU A 3 15.26 -26.77 -6.57
C LEU A 3 13.83 -26.25 -6.57
N GLU A 4 13.12 -26.44 -5.46
CA GLU A 4 11.91 -25.70 -5.19
C GLU A 4 12.30 -24.25 -5.39
N GLN A 5 11.76 -23.64 -6.41
CA GLN A 5 12.00 -22.26 -6.74
C GLN A 5 11.46 -21.48 -5.54
N ALA A 6 12.36 -20.87 -4.77
CA ALA A 6 12.01 -20.22 -3.53
C ALA A 6 10.94 -19.15 -3.79
N GLN A 7 9.85 -19.24 -3.05
CA GLN A 7 8.69 -18.38 -3.18
C GLN A 7 9.04 -16.93 -2.84
N LYS A 8 8.96 -16.04 -3.84
CA LYS A 8 9.22 -14.61 -3.66
C LYS A 8 7.95 -13.86 -3.31
N ALA A 9 8.06 -12.92 -2.41
CA ALA A 9 6.98 -12.03 -2.01
C ALA A 9 7.38 -10.56 -2.13
N LEU A 10 6.40 -9.75 -2.49
CA LEU A 10 6.53 -8.30 -2.54
C LEU A 10 5.76 -7.68 -1.38
N PHE A 11 6.43 -6.84 -0.62
CA PHE A 11 5.86 -6.10 0.50
C PHE A 11 5.77 -4.61 0.13
N LEU A 12 4.56 -4.09 0.14
CA LEU A 12 4.30 -2.66 0.05
C LEU A 12 4.12 -2.13 1.47
N THR A 13 5.11 -1.38 1.97
CA THR A 13 5.18 -1.00 3.39
C THR A 13 5.32 0.51 3.59
N ASP A 14 5.11 0.95 4.83
CA ASP A 14 5.34 2.33 5.23
C ASP A 14 6.85 2.61 5.39
N ILE A 15 7.29 3.79 4.96
CA ILE A 15 8.67 4.25 5.10
C ILE A 15 9.12 4.35 6.56
N GLU A 16 8.22 4.74 7.45
CA GLU A 16 8.53 5.00 8.85
C GLU A 16 8.73 3.73 9.69
N CYS A 17 8.44 2.57 9.13
CA CYS A 17 8.41 1.33 9.90
C CYS A 17 9.44 0.32 9.39
N ASP A 18 10.29 -0.15 10.28
CA ASP A 18 11.15 -1.31 10.02
C ASP A 18 10.48 -2.58 10.55
N TRP A 19 9.76 -3.24 9.66
CA TRP A 19 9.01 -4.45 9.98
C TRP A 19 9.64 -5.74 9.47
N HIS A 20 10.86 -5.70 8.95
CA HIS A 20 11.48 -6.84 8.27
C HIS A 20 11.45 -8.11 9.12
N SER A 21 11.89 -8.04 10.37
CA SER A 21 11.93 -9.21 11.27
C SER A 21 10.53 -9.76 11.56
N LEU A 22 9.58 -8.88 11.81
CA LEU A 22 8.19 -9.25 12.08
C LEU A 22 7.53 -9.89 10.85
N LEU A 23 7.74 -9.32 9.69
CA LEU A 23 7.18 -9.83 8.43
C LEU A 23 7.76 -11.20 8.08
N GLN A 24 9.05 -11.43 8.34
CA GLN A 24 9.67 -12.75 8.17
C GLN A 24 9.03 -13.79 9.09
N GLU A 25 8.81 -13.45 10.34
CA GLU A 25 8.19 -14.35 11.32
C GLU A 25 6.75 -14.71 10.94
N ILE A 26 5.98 -13.72 10.47
CA ILE A 26 4.57 -13.92 10.13
C ILE A 26 4.38 -14.69 8.84
N THR A 27 5.18 -14.37 7.83
CA THR A 27 4.99 -14.90 6.46
C THR A 27 5.84 -16.12 6.17
N ASN A 28 6.84 -16.43 7.00
CA ASN A 28 7.86 -17.47 6.77
C ASN A 28 8.65 -17.30 5.46
N ILE A 29 8.72 -16.08 4.94
CA ILE A 29 9.48 -15.79 3.72
C ILE A 29 10.91 -15.42 4.11
N LEU A 30 11.87 -16.06 3.45
CA LEU A 30 13.29 -15.78 3.69
C LEU A 30 13.67 -14.36 3.24
N PRO A 31 14.60 -13.69 3.91
CA PRO A 31 15.02 -12.33 3.56
C PRO A 31 15.43 -12.14 2.10
N GLU A 32 16.12 -13.10 1.53
CA GLU A 32 16.53 -13.07 0.13
C GLU A 32 15.37 -13.15 -0.88
N ASN A 33 14.19 -13.58 -0.43
CA ASN A 33 12.98 -13.69 -1.25
C ASN A 33 11.97 -12.56 -1.00
N MET A 34 12.34 -11.60 -0.15
CA MET A 34 11.53 -10.43 0.15
C MET A 34 11.91 -9.25 -0.74
N LEU A 35 10.97 -8.80 -1.55
CA LEU A 35 11.07 -7.53 -2.27
C LEU A 35 10.22 -6.50 -1.54
N THR A 36 10.71 -5.26 -1.43
CA THR A 36 10.03 -4.23 -0.65
C THR A 36 9.89 -2.94 -1.46
N ILE A 37 8.69 -2.39 -1.47
CA ILE A 37 8.41 -1.02 -1.91
C ILE A 37 7.98 -0.23 -0.68
N GLN A 38 8.67 0.87 -0.39
CA GLN A 38 8.36 1.72 0.76
C GLN A 38 7.82 3.07 0.29
N CYS A 39 6.73 3.52 0.93
CA CYS A 39 6.12 4.81 0.68
C CYS A 39 5.48 5.35 1.97
N TYR A 40 5.11 6.61 2.00
CA TYR A 40 4.35 7.16 3.12
C TYR A 40 2.90 6.68 3.05
N GLY A 41 2.59 5.67 3.88
CA GLY A 41 1.36 4.92 3.80
C GLY A 41 1.27 4.12 2.49
N PRO A 42 0.95 2.83 2.53
CA PRO A 42 0.84 2.01 1.33
C PRO A 42 -0.45 2.35 0.58
N VAL A 43 -0.40 3.39 -0.23
CA VAL A 43 -1.54 3.88 -1.00
C VAL A 43 -1.31 3.68 -2.49
N ILE A 44 -2.26 3.05 -3.14
CA ILE A 44 -2.37 3.04 -4.59
C ILE A 44 -3.56 3.92 -4.96
N SER A 45 -3.28 5.15 -5.38
CA SER A 45 -4.31 6.11 -5.79
C SER A 45 -4.76 5.91 -7.23
N ASN A 46 -3.91 5.33 -8.04
CA ASN A 46 -4.13 5.16 -9.46
C ASN A 46 -3.71 3.74 -9.90
N PRO A 47 -4.61 2.94 -10.47
CA PRO A 47 -4.30 1.59 -10.96
C PRO A 47 -3.27 1.58 -12.10
N TYR A 48 -3.00 2.72 -12.71
CA TYR A 48 -2.00 2.90 -13.77
C TYR A 48 -0.81 3.76 -13.33
N GLY A 49 -0.65 3.98 -12.03
CA GLY A 49 0.45 4.76 -11.46
C GLY A 49 1.73 3.96 -11.30
N ASP A 50 2.78 4.64 -10.85
CA ASP A 50 4.14 4.08 -10.78
C ASP A 50 4.28 2.92 -9.78
N ILE A 51 3.59 2.98 -8.66
CA ILE A 51 3.59 1.90 -7.67
C ILE A 51 2.96 0.64 -8.27
N MET A 52 1.81 0.77 -8.90
CA MET A 52 1.13 -0.36 -9.55
C MET A 52 1.96 -0.93 -10.69
N ARG A 53 2.59 -0.08 -11.49
CA ARG A 53 3.53 -0.49 -12.54
C ARG A 53 4.68 -1.32 -11.98
N SER A 54 5.28 -0.88 -10.86
CA SER A 54 6.38 -1.58 -10.20
C SER A 54 5.94 -2.96 -9.69
N ILE A 55 4.74 -3.06 -9.11
CA ILE A 55 4.17 -4.33 -8.66
C ILE A 55 3.99 -5.29 -9.85
N ILE A 56 3.44 -4.83 -10.94
CA ILE A 56 3.23 -5.65 -12.15
C ILE A 56 4.55 -6.16 -12.71
N ILE A 57 5.54 -5.29 -12.84
CA ILE A 57 6.86 -5.68 -13.34
C ILE A 57 7.51 -6.72 -12.41
N ALA A 58 7.42 -6.53 -11.10
CA ALA A 58 7.95 -7.49 -10.12
C ALA A 58 7.30 -8.87 -10.26
N ILE A 59 5.99 -8.94 -10.49
CA ILE A 59 5.28 -10.20 -10.71
C ILE A 59 5.89 -10.97 -11.90
N TYR A 60 6.08 -10.31 -13.03
CA TYR A 60 6.52 -10.95 -14.26
C TYR A 60 8.02 -11.15 -14.35
N GLN A 61 8.81 -10.19 -13.89
CA GLN A 61 10.28 -10.23 -13.97
C GLN A 61 10.90 -11.02 -12.83
N GLU A 62 10.47 -10.79 -11.61
CA GLU A 62 11.03 -11.40 -10.40
C GLU A 62 10.27 -12.67 -9.96
N LYS A 63 9.20 -13.01 -10.66
CA LYS A 63 8.37 -14.19 -10.34
C LYS A 63 7.75 -14.12 -8.94
N VAL A 64 7.24 -12.96 -8.56
CA VAL A 64 6.53 -12.76 -7.30
C VAL A 64 5.22 -13.56 -7.29
N GLU A 65 4.99 -14.32 -6.25
CA GLU A 65 3.80 -15.16 -6.07
C GLU A 65 2.87 -14.65 -4.97
N GLU A 66 3.39 -13.83 -4.06
CA GLU A 66 2.61 -13.23 -2.97
C GLU A 66 2.88 -11.73 -2.88
N ILE A 67 1.82 -10.96 -2.62
CA ILE A 67 1.88 -9.52 -2.40
C ILE A 67 1.23 -9.20 -1.08
N TYR A 68 1.95 -8.49 -0.22
CA TYR A 68 1.49 -8.02 1.07
C TYR A 68 1.47 -6.50 1.12
N VAL A 69 0.32 -5.93 1.41
CA VAL A 69 0.17 -4.50 1.70
C VAL A 69 0.17 -4.32 3.21
N VAL A 70 1.18 -3.69 3.76
CA VAL A 70 1.43 -3.61 5.20
C VAL A 70 1.21 -2.20 5.71
N GLY A 71 0.35 -2.04 6.69
CA GLY A 71 0.12 -0.75 7.34
C GLY A 71 -0.03 -0.89 8.84
N THR A 72 -0.10 0.23 9.54
CA THR A 72 -0.34 0.29 10.98
C THR A 72 -1.72 0.83 11.28
N LYS A 73 -2.35 0.31 12.34
CA LYS A 73 -3.71 0.71 12.73
C LYS A 73 -3.81 2.20 13.11
N ASN A 74 -2.77 2.73 13.72
CA ASN A 74 -2.70 4.10 14.23
C ASN A 74 -1.69 4.96 13.47
N SER A 75 -1.52 4.74 12.16
CA SER A 75 -0.73 5.69 11.38
C SER A 75 -1.43 7.02 11.44
N GLU A 76 -0.89 7.92 12.28
CA GLU A 76 -1.37 9.28 12.29
C GLU A 76 -1.26 9.85 10.88
N ALA A 77 -2.35 10.42 10.48
CA ALA A 77 -2.37 11.37 9.40
C ALA A 77 -1.24 12.39 9.61
N LEU A 78 -0.99 13.20 8.64
CA LEU A 78 0.05 14.20 8.58
C LEU A 78 0.43 14.82 9.93
N SER A 79 1.73 15.00 10.16
CA SER A 79 2.22 15.73 11.33
C SER A 79 1.69 17.17 11.36
N ALA A 80 1.63 17.75 12.55
CA ALA A 80 1.20 19.14 12.73
C ALA A 80 2.04 20.13 11.89
N ASN A 81 3.33 19.86 11.71
CA ASN A 81 4.20 20.70 10.88
C ASN A 81 3.79 20.71 9.40
N VAL A 82 3.43 19.55 8.86
CA VAL A 82 2.94 19.47 7.48
C VAL A 82 1.64 20.22 7.31
N LEU A 83 0.71 20.11 8.26
CA LEU A 83 -0.56 20.83 8.23
C LEU A 83 -0.37 22.34 8.26
N ILE A 84 0.57 22.85 9.08
CA ILE A 84 0.91 24.27 9.14
C ILE A 84 1.48 24.76 7.81
N GLU A 85 2.38 24.01 7.20
CA GLU A 85 2.96 24.37 5.92
C GLU A 85 1.92 24.33 4.79
N LEU A 86 1.02 23.37 4.78
CA LEU A 86 -0.09 23.33 3.82
C LEU A 86 -1.02 24.52 3.98
N ASP A 87 -1.28 24.94 5.22
CA ASP A 87 -2.10 26.13 5.50
C ASP A 87 -1.50 27.41 4.94
N SER A 88 -0.16 27.51 4.93
CA SER A 88 0.55 28.64 4.32
C SER A 88 0.43 28.68 2.78
N MET A 89 0.02 27.60 2.16
CA MET A 89 -0.12 27.44 0.71
C MET A 89 -1.58 27.39 0.22
N LYS A 90 -2.50 27.94 0.98
CA LYS A 90 -3.96 27.86 0.70
C LYS A 90 -4.36 28.18 -0.74
N GLU A 91 -3.78 29.20 -1.33
CA GLU A 91 -4.13 29.62 -2.70
C GLU A 91 -3.71 28.56 -3.73
N LYS A 92 -2.53 27.97 -3.55
CA LYS A 92 -2.04 26.89 -4.42
C LYS A 92 -2.87 25.62 -4.25
N ILE A 93 -3.25 25.29 -3.02
CA ILE A 93 -4.09 24.13 -2.72
C ILE A 93 -5.48 24.31 -3.31
N ARG A 94 -6.06 25.49 -3.24
CA ARG A 94 -7.35 25.80 -3.86
C ARG A 94 -7.33 25.56 -5.37
N THR A 95 -6.27 25.97 -6.04
CA THR A 95 -6.07 25.71 -7.46
C THR A 95 -5.96 24.22 -7.76
N LEU A 96 -5.18 23.49 -6.96
CA LEU A 96 -5.06 22.03 -7.08
C LEU A 96 -6.39 21.32 -6.81
N ASP A 97 -7.13 21.72 -5.80
CA ASP A 97 -8.46 21.16 -5.52
C ASP A 97 -9.40 21.31 -6.71
N TYR A 98 -9.38 22.48 -7.34
CA TYR A 98 -10.14 22.70 -8.57
C TYR A 98 -9.72 21.74 -9.70
N LEU A 99 -8.41 21.57 -9.90
CA LEU A 99 -7.88 20.65 -10.91
C LEU A 99 -8.22 19.18 -10.59
N PHE A 100 -8.11 18.77 -9.34
CA PHE A 100 -8.51 17.42 -8.90
C PHE A 100 -9.98 17.12 -9.18
N GLN A 101 -10.84 18.12 -8.99
CA GLN A 101 -12.28 17.95 -9.19
C GLN A 101 -12.70 17.95 -10.66
N HIS A 102 -11.95 18.59 -11.54
CA HIS A 102 -12.40 18.90 -12.91
C HIS A 102 -11.59 18.25 -14.02
N SER A 103 -10.36 17.78 -13.75
CA SER A 103 -9.46 17.47 -14.86
C SER A 103 -9.39 16.01 -15.29
N ARG A 104 -9.74 15.04 -14.43
CA ARG A 104 -9.73 13.62 -14.82
C ARG A 104 -10.66 12.77 -13.97
N PRO A 105 -11.49 11.94 -14.60
CA PRO A 105 -12.37 11.02 -13.86
C PRO A 105 -11.61 9.87 -13.18
N GLU A 106 -10.37 9.58 -13.57
CA GLU A 106 -9.53 8.57 -12.94
C GLU A 106 -8.89 9.05 -11.63
N PHE A 107 -8.84 10.34 -11.35
CA PHE A 107 -8.41 10.82 -10.04
C PHE A 107 -9.57 10.75 -9.05
N LEU A 108 -9.27 10.24 -7.87
CA LEU A 108 -10.21 10.22 -6.76
C LEU A 108 -10.84 11.60 -6.57
N ARG A 109 -12.16 11.65 -6.59
CA ARG A 109 -12.90 12.88 -6.30
C ARG A 109 -12.67 13.24 -4.84
N GLY A 110 -11.93 14.29 -4.60
CA GLY A 110 -11.62 14.75 -3.27
C GLY A 110 -10.78 16.01 -3.28
N THR A 111 -10.39 16.43 -2.10
CA THR A 111 -9.47 17.55 -1.91
C THR A 111 -8.04 17.05 -1.76
N VAL A 112 -7.08 17.96 -1.92
CA VAL A 112 -5.67 17.68 -1.65
C VAL A 112 -5.48 17.19 -0.21
N HIS A 113 -6.19 17.76 0.74
CA HIS A 113 -6.15 17.34 2.15
C HIS A 113 -6.65 15.92 2.36
N GLU A 114 -7.74 15.55 1.73
CA GLU A 114 -8.28 14.18 1.79
C GLU A 114 -7.29 13.18 1.19
N TRP A 115 -6.71 13.50 0.05
CA TRP A 115 -5.71 12.65 -0.60
C TRP A 115 -4.47 12.45 0.27
N LEU A 116 -3.95 13.51 0.90
CA LEU A 116 -2.79 13.43 1.78
C LEU A 116 -3.10 12.75 3.12
N ASN A 117 -4.34 12.76 3.54
CA ASN A 117 -4.79 12.37 4.89
C ASN A 117 -5.69 11.14 4.91
N GLU A 118 -5.60 10.26 3.93
CA GLU A 118 -6.43 9.06 3.89
C GLU A 118 -6.22 8.15 5.11
N ASN A 119 -7.31 7.65 5.65
CA ASN A 119 -7.31 6.79 6.83
C ASN A 119 -6.72 5.39 6.52
N SER A 120 -5.92 4.88 7.44
CA SER A 120 -5.09 3.69 7.22
C SER A 120 -5.86 2.38 6.96
N HIS A 121 -6.99 2.16 7.63
CA HIS A 121 -7.73 0.90 7.47
C HIS A 121 -8.38 0.77 6.09
N ASP A 122 -9.14 1.76 5.69
CA ASP A 122 -9.81 1.79 4.38
C ASP A 122 -8.80 1.80 3.23
N ARG A 123 -7.63 2.36 3.48
CA ARG A 123 -6.52 2.45 2.55
C ARG A 123 -5.94 1.08 2.21
N ILE A 124 -5.68 0.25 3.21
CA ILE A 124 -5.15 -1.11 3.02
C ILE A 124 -6.15 -1.95 2.23
N GLU A 125 -7.42 -1.92 2.60
CA GLU A 125 -8.46 -2.65 1.90
C GLU A 125 -8.60 -2.22 0.43
N LYS A 126 -8.59 -0.92 0.17
CA LYS A 126 -8.61 -0.39 -1.20
C LYS A 126 -7.39 -0.82 -2.00
N CYS A 127 -6.19 -0.74 -1.44
CA CYS A 127 -4.97 -1.18 -2.11
C CYS A 127 -5.00 -2.67 -2.45
N VAL A 128 -5.41 -3.50 -1.51
CA VAL A 128 -5.54 -4.94 -1.72
C VAL A 128 -6.50 -5.23 -2.87
N ASN A 129 -7.65 -4.58 -2.90
CA ASN A 129 -8.65 -4.76 -3.94
C ASN A 129 -8.17 -4.25 -5.32
N ILE A 130 -7.51 -3.11 -5.38
CA ILE A 130 -6.95 -2.57 -6.63
C ILE A 130 -5.92 -3.53 -7.22
N ILE A 131 -5.02 -4.07 -6.41
CA ILE A 131 -4.01 -5.02 -6.86
C ILE A 131 -4.66 -6.33 -7.31
N TYR A 132 -5.53 -6.89 -6.49
CA TYR A 132 -6.16 -8.17 -6.76
C TYR A 132 -7.01 -8.17 -8.03
N HIS A 133 -7.77 -7.11 -8.26
CA HIS A 133 -8.65 -6.97 -9.43
C HIS A 133 -7.98 -6.37 -10.66
N HIS A 134 -6.71 -6.01 -10.58
CA HIS A 134 -6.01 -5.44 -11.73
C HIS A 134 -5.90 -6.48 -12.86
N PRO A 135 -6.25 -6.12 -14.11
CA PRO A 135 -6.26 -7.07 -15.22
C PRO A 135 -4.91 -7.75 -15.50
N LEU A 136 -3.80 -7.09 -15.16
CA LEU A 136 -2.45 -7.60 -15.39
C LEU A 136 -1.90 -8.41 -14.22
N VAL A 137 -2.60 -8.52 -13.12
CA VAL A 137 -2.22 -9.37 -11.98
C VAL A 137 -2.81 -10.77 -12.18
N PRO A 138 -1.97 -11.81 -12.30
CA PRO A 138 -2.45 -13.17 -12.50
C PRO A 138 -3.27 -13.67 -11.29
N GLN A 139 -4.26 -14.51 -11.55
CA GLN A 139 -5.13 -15.06 -10.50
C GLN A 139 -4.42 -15.96 -9.48
N ASN A 140 -3.28 -16.52 -9.85
CA ASN A 140 -2.47 -17.35 -8.97
C ASN A 140 -1.60 -16.56 -8.00
N VAL A 141 -1.50 -15.25 -8.16
CA VAL A 141 -0.80 -14.37 -7.21
C VAL A 141 -1.70 -14.10 -6.02
N LYS A 142 -1.21 -14.42 -4.82
CA LYS A 142 -1.91 -14.11 -3.58
C LYS A 142 -1.72 -12.64 -3.22
N VAL A 143 -2.80 -11.96 -2.88
CA VAL A 143 -2.77 -10.56 -2.41
C VAL A 143 -3.43 -10.50 -1.04
N ARG A 144 -2.69 -9.97 -0.05
CA ARG A 144 -3.15 -9.82 1.34
C ARG A 144 -2.77 -8.47 1.89
N GLY A 145 -3.61 -7.94 2.76
CA GLY A 145 -3.29 -6.81 3.62
C GLY A 145 -2.91 -7.28 5.01
N LEU A 146 -1.95 -6.62 5.63
CA LEU A 146 -1.56 -6.84 7.01
C LEU A 146 -1.64 -5.51 7.76
N ILE A 147 -2.50 -5.45 8.77
CA ILE A 147 -2.61 -4.28 9.64
C ILE A 147 -1.97 -4.63 10.98
N ILE A 148 -0.90 -3.92 11.30
CA ILE A 148 -0.13 -4.13 12.52
C ILE A 148 -0.63 -3.17 13.60
N ASP A 149 -0.98 -3.71 14.74
CA ASP A 149 -1.40 -2.97 15.93
C ASP A 149 -0.39 -3.15 17.05
N HIS A 150 0.05 -2.06 17.64
CA HIS A 150 1.02 -2.03 18.75
C HIS A 150 0.40 -1.74 20.11
N GLU A 151 -0.87 -1.99 20.29
CA GLU A 151 -1.47 -1.84 21.63
C GLU A 151 -0.80 -2.78 22.64
N ASP A 152 -0.47 -2.25 23.82
CA ASP A 152 0.12 -2.97 24.95
C ASP A 152 1.50 -3.62 24.75
N GLY A 153 2.31 -3.08 23.83
CA GLY A 153 3.69 -3.52 23.64
C GLY A 153 3.85 -4.89 22.96
N LYS A 154 2.75 -5.53 22.57
CA LYS A 154 2.75 -6.74 21.73
C LYS A 154 2.14 -6.44 20.37
N PRO A 155 2.85 -6.71 19.28
CA PRO A 155 2.27 -6.54 17.95
C PRO A 155 1.15 -7.57 17.74
N SER A 156 -0.05 -7.09 17.45
CA SER A 156 -1.13 -7.91 16.91
C SER A 156 -1.32 -7.59 15.43
N ILE A 157 -1.74 -8.58 14.67
CA ILE A 157 -1.88 -8.46 13.22
C ILE A 157 -3.27 -8.86 12.80
N VAL A 158 -3.89 -8.00 12.03
CA VAL A 158 -5.16 -8.28 11.36
C VAL A 158 -4.88 -8.47 9.87
N GLU A 159 -5.28 -9.62 9.36
CA GLU A 159 -5.18 -9.92 7.93
C GLU A 159 -6.41 -9.41 7.19
N VAL A 160 -6.18 -8.72 6.07
CA VAL A 160 -7.22 -8.25 5.16
C VAL A 160 -7.14 -9.03 3.86
N SER A 161 -8.21 -9.71 3.51
CA SER A 161 -8.33 -10.44 2.25
C SER A 161 -9.03 -9.57 1.19
N PRO A 162 -8.70 -9.75 -0.10
CA PRO A 162 -9.42 -9.06 -1.16
C PRO A 162 -10.88 -9.50 -1.21
N GLN A 163 -11.76 -8.58 -1.60
CA GLN A 163 -13.16 -8.92 -1.84
C GLN A 163 -13.29 -9.68 -3.16
N VAL A 164 -13.81 -10.90 -3.09
CA VAL A 164 -14.05 -11.77 -4.25
C VAL A 164 -15.48 -11.57 -4.75
N THR A 165 -15.96 -10.35 -4.80
CA THR A 165 -17.28 -10.08 -5.39
C THR A 165 -17.18 -9.92 -6.88
N VAL A 166 -17.91 -10.76 -7.51
CA VAL A 166 -18.23 -10.64 -8.94
C VAL A 166 -19.05 -9.37 -9.17
#